data_c01ee39c5e1bd2b6d1f108a7985162b3
#
_entry.id   c01ee39c5e1bd2b6d1f108a7985162b3
#
_cell.length_a   1.000
_cell.length_b   1.000
_cell.length_c   1.000
_cell.angle_alpha   90.00
_cell.angle_beta   90.00
_cell.angle_gamma   90.00
#
_symmetry.space_group_name_H-M   'P 1'
#
loop_
_entity.id
_entity.type
_entity.pdbx_description
1 polymer ?
#
loop_
_entity_poly.entity_id
_entity_poly.type
_entity_poly.pdbx_seq_one_letter_code
_entity_poly.pdbx_strand_id
1 'polypeptide(L)'
;MFMQVATLAGALILGVVAIAIVFLLAWRAKSPLVLKPLIRLQRAIINPRQMQSAGTPGAYASVIRHRGRVSGRPYETPVGAVAAGDGFVIGLVYGSRANWCQNVLASGSATIVHEGQTHQVDQPEIVSMQTVETHFTAGDQRGFRRFAVDQALRVRRVEPEGAGARVTDAARGEGAVGPSVEATRSMEAQHV
;
A
#
# COMPACT_ATOMS: atom_id res chain seq x y z
N MET A 1 19.45 -10.13 -51.66
CA MET A 1 19.23 -10.83 -50.36
C MET A 1 19.27 -9.89 -49.16
N PHE A 2 20.32 -9.09 -48.96
CA PHE A 2 20.40 -8.13 -47.84
C PHE A 2 19.27 -7.09 -47.80
N MET A 3 18.84 -6.53 -48.93
CA MET A 3 17.79 -5.54 -49.03
C MET A 3 16.39 -6.08 -48.63
N GLN A 4 16.11 -7.35 -48.97
CA GLN A 4 14.86 -8.01 -48.60
C GLN A 4 14.80 -8.31 -47.07
N VAL A 5 15.94 -8.69 -46.48
CA VAL A 5 16.05 -8.93 -45.05
C VAL A 5 15.85 -7.61 -44.26
N ALA A 6 16.44 -6.52 -44.74
CA ALA A 6 16.29 -5.20 -44.11
C ALA A 6 14.84 -4.69 -44.22
N THR A 7 14.15 -4.90 -45.34
CA THR A 7 12.72 -4.51 -45.47
C THR A 7 11.79 -5.34 -44.58
N LEU A 8 12.04 -6.66 -44.48
CA LEU A 8 11.27 -7.54 -43.58
C LEU A 8 11.50 -7.18 -42.09
N ALA A 9 12.75 -6.90 -41.70
CA ALA A 9 13.07 -6.46 -40.33
C ALA A 9 12.41 -5.12 -40.02
N GLY A 10 12.43 -4.15 -40.94
CA GLY A 10 11.77 -2.87 -40.80
C GLY A 10 10.25 -2.99 -40.62
N ALA A 11 9.62 -3.83 -41.47
CA ALA A 11 8.18 -4.10 -41.37
C ALA A 11 7.79 -4.76 -40.03
N LEU A 12 8.62 -5.72 -39.54
CA LEU A 12 8.40 -6.35 -38.26
C LEU A 12 8.49 -5.35 -37.09
N ILE A 13 9.51 -4.49 -37.09
CA ILE A 13 9.68 -3.45 -36.07
C ILE A 13 8.50 -2.49 -36.09
N LEU A 14 8.06 -2.01 -37.26
CA LEU A 14 6.89 -1.14 -37.38
C LEU A 14 5.62 -1.83 -36.87
N GLY A 15 5.43 -3.12 -37.16
CA GLY A 15 4.31 -3.90 -36.65
C GLY A 15 4.31 -4.00 -35.13
N VAL A 16 5.46 -4.30 -34.51
CA VAL A 16 5.61 -4.37 -33.06
C VAL A 16 5.33 -3.01 -32.41
N VAL A 17 5.86 -1.92 -32.98
CA VAL A 17 5.62 -0.55 -32.50
C VAL A 17 4.13 -0.19 -32.59
N ALA A 18 3.47 -0.49 -33.70
CA ALA A 18 2.04 -0.24 -33.87
C ALA A 18 1.19 -0.99 -32.82
N ILE A 19 1.50 -2.28 -32.58
CA ILE A 19 0.84 -3.10 -31.55
C ILE A 19 1.05 -2.48 -30.17
N ALA A 20 2.27 -2.07 -29.84
CA ALA A 20 2.59 -1.44 -28.56
C ALA A 20 1.82 -0.12 -28.36
N ILE A 21 1.68 0.69 -29.41
CA ILE A 21 0.90 1.94 -29.37
C ILE A 21 -0.58 1.64 -29.14
N VAL A 22 -1.16 0.71 -29.90
CA VAL A 22 -2.56 0.32 -29.74
C VAL A 22 -2.82 -0.23 -28.35
N PHE A 23 -1.92 -1.06 -27.83
CA PHE A 23 -1.99 -1.58 -26.46
C PHE A 23 -1.97 -0.44 -25.42
N LEU A 24 -1.04 0.51 -25.56
CA LEU A 24 -0.94 1.65 -24.66
C LEU A 24 -2.17 2.54 -24.70
N LEU A 25 -2.71 2.83 -25.89
CA LEU A 25 -3.93 3.62 -26.06
C LEU A 25 -5.15 2.92 -25.44
N ALA A 26 -5.29 1.62 -25.67
CA ALA A 26 -6.36 0.82 -25.10
C ALA A 26 -6.27 0.73 -23.56
N TRP A 27 -5.04 0.68 -23.01
CA TRP A 27 -4.81 0.76 -21.57
C TRP A 27 -5.21 2.12 -21.01
N ARG A 28 -4.76 3.21 -21.64
CA ARG A 28 -5.13 4.59 -21.23
C ARG A 28 -6.64 4.82 -21.26
N ALA A 29 -7.31 4.26 -22.26
CA ALA A 29 -8.77 4.30 -22.38
C ALA A 29 -9.50 3.35 -21.40
N LYS A 30 -8.76 2.62 -20.55
CA LYS A 30 -9.31 1.61 -19.61
C LYS A 30 -10.19 0.57 -20.32
N SER A 31 -9.84 0.22 -21.55
CA SER A 31 -10.61 -0.71 -22.39
C SER A 31 -10.75 -2.08 -21.72
N PRO A 32 -11.98 -2.60 -21.56
CA PRO A 32 -12.19 -3.91 -20.95
C PRO A 32 -11.61 -5.06 -21.77
N LEU A 33 -11.42 -4.87 -23.10
CA LEU A 33 -10.80 -5.88 -23.97
C LEU A 33 -9.34 -6.12 -23.61
N VAL A 34 -8.62 -5.09 -23.15
CA VAL A 34 -7.22 -5.21 -22.71
C VAL A 34 -7.12 -5.48 -21.23
N LEU A 35 -7.90 -4.78 -20.41
CA LEU A 35 -7.79 -4.89 -18.95
C LEU A 35 -8.26 -6.23 -18.40
N LYS A 36 -9.34 -6.82 -18.94
CA LYS A 36 -9.85 -8.10 -18.43
C LYS A 36 -8.84 -9.25 -18.53
N PRO A 37 -8.23 -9.54 -19.71
CA PRO A 37 -7.24 -10.60 -19.81
C PRO A 37 -5.99 -10.30 -18.98
N LEU A 38 -5.57 -9.03 -18.94
CA LEU A 38 -4.41 -8.61 -18.15
C LEU A 38 -4.63 -8.80 -16.64
N ILE A 39 -5.77 -8.43 -16.12
CA ILE A 39 -6.13 -8.65 -14.70
C ILE A 39 -6.20 -10.16 -14.39
N ARG A 40 -6.69 -11.00 -15.33
CA ARG A 40 -6.67 -12.46 -15.16
C ARG A 40 -5.25 -13.00 -15.09
N LEU A 41 -4.39 -12.57 -16.01
CA LEU A 41 -2.97 -12.96 -16.04
C LEU A 41 -2.25 -12.50 -14.76
N GLN A 42 -2.49 -11.27 -14.32
CA GLN A 42 -1.92 -10.75 -13.09
C GLN A 42 -2.32 -11.59 -11.88
N ARG A 43 -3.62 -11.92 -11.74
CA ARG A 43 -4.10 -12.77 -10.65
C ARG A 43 -3.52 -14.18 -10.68
N ALA A 44 -3.36 -14.77 -11.88
CA ALA A 44 -2.90 -16.14 -12.01
C ALA A 44 -1.38 -16.29 -11.83
N ILE A 45 -0.58 -15.32 -12.24
CA ILE A 45 0.88 -15.46 -12.34
C ILE A 45 1.62 -14.41 -11.50
N ILE A 46 1.24 -13.13 -11.60
CA ILE A 46 2.01 -12.04 -10.98
C ILE A 46 1.71 -11.94 -9.49
N ASN A 47 0.43 -11.93 -9.10
CA ASN A 47 0.05 -11.80 -7.69
C ASN A 47 0.64 -12.90 -6.80
N PRO A 48 0.59 -14.21 -7.16
CA PRO A 48 1.19 -15.24 -6.32
C PRO A 48 2.69 -15.06 -6.10
N ARG A 49 3.41 -14.58 -7.14
CA ARG A 49 4.84 -14.27 -7.02
C ARG A 49 5.10 -13.05 -6.15
N GLN A 50 4.34 -11.98 -6.34
CA GLN A 50 4.44 -10.79 -5.51
C GLN A 50 4.09 -11.07 -4.05
N MET A 51 3.11 -11.92 -3.78
CA MET A 51 2.70 -12.29 -2.42
C MET A 51 3.81 -12.96 -1.60
N GLN A 52 4.84 -13.55 -2.25
CA GLN A 52 5.96 -14.16 -1.54
C GLN A 52 6.81 -13.16 -0.76
N SER A 53 6.89 -11.92 -1.24
CA SER A 53 7.66 -10.84 -0.59
C SER A 53 6.82 -9.64 -0.20
N ALA A 54 5.56 -9.56 -0.64
CA ALA A 54 4.71 -8.41 -0.36
C ALA A 54 4.54 -8.18 1.15
N GLY A 55 4.65 -6.92 1.56
CA GLY A 55 4.52 -6.50 2.95
C GLY A 55 5.77 -6.70 3.80
N THR A 56 6.83 -7.37 3.32
CA THR A 56 8.09 -7.49 4.05
C THR A 56 8.92 -6.19 3.95
N PRO A 57 9.90 -5.96 4.86
CA PRO A 57 10.77 -4.80 4.79
C PRO A 57 11.49 -4.68 3.44
N GLY A 58 11.47 -3.50 2.83
CA GLY A 58 12.08 -3.22 1.52
C GLY A 58 11.31 -3.78 0.32
N ALA A 59 10.16 -4.43 0.51
CA ALA A 59 9.36 -4.90 -0.61
C ALA A 59 8.62 -3.74 -1.29
N TYR A 60 8.61 -3.73 -2.63
CA TYR A 60 7.83 -2.76 -3.40
C TYR A 60 6.32 -2.85 -3.15
N ALA A 61 5.80 -4.06 -2.98
CA ALA A 61 4.39 -4.30 -2.76
C ALA A 61 4.06 -4.52 -1.29
N SER A 62 3.00 -3.86 -0.84
CA SER A 62 2.31 -4.13 0.43
C SER A 62 1.19 -5.14 0.19
N VAL A 63 0.65 -5.73 1.25
CA VAL A 63 -0.55 -6.58 1.18
C VAL A 63 -1.74 -5.84 1.76
N ILE A 64 -2.82 -5.69 0.98
CA ILE A 64 -4.10 -5.25 1.52
C ILE A 64 -5.01 -6.45 1.75
N ARG A 65 -5.47 -6.63 3.00
CA ARG A 65 -6.42 -7.64 3.42
C ARG A 65 -7.80 -7.02 3.50
N HIS A 66 -8.76 -7.62 2.82
CA HIS A 66 -10.12 -7.10 2.74
C HIS A 66 -11.16 -8.21 2.66
N ARG A 67 -12.42 -7.90 2.92
CA ARG A 67 -13.54 -8.84 2.75
C ARG A 67 -14.25 -8.58 1.43
N GLY A 68 -14.68 -9.65 0.78
CA GLY A 68 -15.49 -9.57 -0.43
C GLY A 68 -16.87 -9.01 -0.12
N ARG A 69 -17.27 -7.92 -0.78
CA ARG A 69 -18.56 -7.23 -0.58
C ARG A 69 -19.80 -8.08 -0.86
N VAL A 70 -19.62 -9.14 -1.69
CA VAL A 70 -20.70 -10.07 -2.03
C VAL A 70 -20.56 -11.39 -1.27
N SER A 71 -19.33 -11.93 -1.20
CA SER A 71 -19.09 -13.27 -0.65
C SER A 71 -18.78 -13.28 0.85
N GLY A 72 -18.42 -12.12 1.45
CA GLY A 72 -17.93 -12.01 2.82
C GLY A 72 -16.57 -12.68 3.07
N ARG A 73 -16.01 -13.39 2.07
CA ARG A 73 -14.74 -14.13 2.20
C ARG A 73 -13.57 -13.17 2.35
N PRO A 74 -12.55 -13.55 3.13
CA PRO A 74 -11.29 -12.79 3.19
C PRO A 74 -10.50 -12.94 1.89
N TYR A 75 -9.84 -11.86 1.50
CA TYR A 75 -8.94 -11.80 0.36
C TYR A 75 -7.68 -11.01 0.72
N GLU A 76 -6.61 -11.37 0.08
CA GLU A 76 -5.35 -10.64 0.10
C GLU A 76 -4.98 -10.20 -1.32
N THR A 77 -4.51 -8.97 -1.45
CA THR A 77 -4.12 -8.41 -2.75
C THR A 77 -2.82 -7.64 -2.58
N PRO A 78 -1.78 -7.91 -3.40
CA PRO A 78 -0.58 -7.09 -3.40
C PRO A 78 -0.89 -5.75 -4.08
N VAL A 79 -0.48 -4.66 -3.43
CA VAL A 79 -0.73 -3.27 -3.86
C VAL A 79 0.52 -2.42 -3.63
N GLY A 80 0.74 -1.43 -4.48
CA GLY A 80 1.76 -0.41 -4.26
C GLY A 80 1.25 0.66 -3.31
N ALA A 81 1.28 0.38 -1.99
CA ALA A 81 0.91 1.35 -0.99
C ALA A 81 2.13 2.15 -0.55
N VAL A 82 1.97 3.46 -0.39
CA VAL A 82 2.96 4.37 0.20
C VAL A 82 2.37 5.04 1.43
N ALA A 83 3.19 5.18 2.47
CA ALA A 83 2.80 5.91 3.66
C ALA A 83 2.64 7.41 3.32
N ALA A 84 1.55 8.01 3.75
CA ALA A 84 1.22 9.40 3.48
C ALA A 84 0.46 9.99 4.67
N GLY A 85 1.09 10.92 5.39
CA GLY A 85 0.50 11.52 6.58
C GLY A 85 0.11 10.46 7.63
N ASP A 86 -1.15 10.50 8.02
CA ASP A 86 -1.76 9.60 9.01
C ASP A 86 -2.22 8.25 8.41
N GLY A 87 -1.89 7.94 7.16
CA GLY A 87 -2.39 6.74 6.51
C GLY A 87 -1.53 6.24 5.36
N PHE A 88 -2.22 5.76 4.32
CA PHE A 88 -1.61 5.24 3.10
C PHE A 88 -2.34 5.77 1.87
N VAL A 89 -1.60 5.88 0.77
CA VAL A 89 -2.14 6.10 -0.56
C VAL A 89 -1.72 4.97 -1.50
N ILE A 90 -2.63 4.55 -2.38
CA ILE A 90 -2.46 3.42 -3.30
C ILE A 90 -2.90 3.87 -4.69
N GLY A 91 -1.98 3.88 -5.66
CA GLY A 91 -2.30 4.23 -7.04
C GLY A 91 -3.22 3.20 -7.70
N LEU A 92 -4.31 3.65 -8.31
CA LEU A 92 -5.32 2.79 -8.92
C LEU A 92 -5.00 2.50 -10.40
N VAL A 93 -3.93 1.75 -10.64
CA VAL A 93 -3.43 1.43 -11.99
C VAL A 93 -4.49 0.79 -12.89
N TYR A 94 -5.39 -0.01 -12.34
CA TYR A 94 -6.51 -0.65 -13.04
C TYR A 94 -7.85 0.09 -12.86
N GLY A 95 -7.79 1.31 -12.29
CA GLY A 95 -8.95 2.13 -11.97
C GLY A 95 -9.68 1.72 -10.69
N SER A 96 -10.57 2.59 -10.24
CA SER A 96 -11.35 2.41 -9.00
C SER A 96 -12.34 1.24 -9.03
N ARG A 97 -12.66 0.69 -10.21
CA ARG A 97 -13.53 -0.48 -10.36
C ARG A 97 -12.85 -1.81 -10.04
N ALA A 98 -11.57 -1.83 -9.70
CA ALA A 98 -10.88 -3.04 -9.25
C ALA A 98 -11.61 -3.65 -8.04
N ASN A 99 -11.80 -4.98 -8.04
CA ASN A 99 -12.63 -5.65 -7.03
C ASN A 99 -12.13 -5.42 -5.61
N TRP A 100 -10.81 -5.43 -5.38
CA TRP A 100 -10.24 -5.18 -4.07
C TRP A 100 -10.59 -3.77 -3.56
N CYS A 101 -10.47 -2.76 -4.44
CA CYS A 101 -10.80 -1.37 -4.12
C CYS A 101 -12.28 -1.22 -3.77
N GLN A 102 -13.17 -1.78 -4.60
CA GLN A 102 -14.60 -1.79 -4.34
C GLN A 102 -14.99 -2.54 -3.06
N ASN A 103 -14.24 -3.58 -2.69
CA ASN A 103 -14.46 -4.31 -1.44
C ASN A 103 -14.07 -3.44 -0.23
N VAL A 104 -12.94 -2.74 -0.30
CA VAL A 104 -12.47 -1.83 0.76
C VAL A 104 -13.43 -0.66 0.93
N LEU A 105 -13.88 -0.05 -0.18
CA LEU A 105 -14.87 1.04 -0.14
C LEU A 105 -16.19 0.59 0.49
N ALA A 106 -16.65 -0.63 0.17
CA ALA A 106 -17.90 -1.16 0.69
C ALA A 106 -17.81 -1.54 2.18
N SER A 107 -16.65 -2.00 2.64
CA SER A 107 -16.45 -2.35 4.06
C SER A 107 -16.11 -1.15 4.95
N GLY A 108 -15.64 -0.05 4.36
CA GLY A 108 -15.16 1.12 5.10
C GLY A 108 -13.82 0.91 5.81
N SER A 109 -13.24 -0.30 5.75
CA SER A 109 -12.01 -0.65 6.46
C SER A 109 -11.23 -1.75 5.75
N ALA A 110 -9.94 -1.87 6.09
CA ALA A 110 -9.05 -2.93 5.62
C ALA A 110 -7.86 -3.08 6.59
N THR A 111 -7.01 -4.06 6.31
CA THR A 111 -5.71 -4.18 6.97
C THR A 111 -4.63 -4.08 5.92
N ILE A 112 -3.58 -3.27 6.17
CA ILE A 112 -2.41 -3.16 5.29
C ILE A 112 -1.19 -3.73 6.01
N VAL A 113 -0.51 -4.68 5.38
CA VAL A 113 0.82 -5.14 5.79
C VAL A 113 1.84 -4.40 4.93
N HIS A 114 2.66 -3.56 5.54
CA HIS A 114 3.65 -2.70 4.90
C HIS A 114 4.92 -2.67 5.74
N GLU A 115 6.07 -2.88 5.11
CA GLU A 115 7.39 -2.88 5.79
C GLU A 115 7.41 -3.80 7.03
N GLY A 116 6.81 -5.00 6.95
CA GLY A 116 6.74 -5.97 8.04
C GLY A 116 5.74 -5.62 9.14
N GLN A 117 5.06 -4.50 9.07
CA GLN A 117 4.10 -4.05 10.07
C GLN A 117 2.66 -4.19 9.56
N THR A 118 1.76 -4.51 10.49
CA THR A 118 0.33 -4.63 10.20
C THR A 118 -0.42 -3.41 10.73
N HIS A 119 -1.12 -2.72 9.84
CA HIS A 119 -1.89 -1.51 10.14
C HIS A 119 -3.36 -1.74 9.86
N GLN A 120 -4.21 -1.46 10.84
CA GLN A 120 -5.65 -1.31 10.60
C GLN A 120 -5.88 0.04 9.94
N VAL A 121 -6.71 0.06 8.90
CA VAL A 121 -7.03 1.28 8.17
C VAL A 121 -8.52 1.40 7.94
N ASP A 122 -9.01 2.63 7.94
CA ASP A 122 -10.41 3.00 7.70
C ASP A 122 -10.54 4.21 6.76
N GLN A 123 -11.76 4.72 6.63
CA GLN A 123 -12.11 5.90 5.84
C GLN A 123 -11.54 5.86 4.42
N PRO A 124 -11.78 4.77 3.65
CA PRO A 124 -11.31 4.68 2.29
C PRO A 124 -11.98 5.73 1.41
N GLU A 125 -11.16 6.50 0.70
CA GLU A 125 -11.60 7.57 -0.18
C GLU A 125 -10.87 7.52 -1.52
N ILE A 126 -11.60 7.69 -2.63
CA ILE A 126 -11.00 7.88 -3.94
C ILE A 126 -10.61 9.36 -4.07
N VAL A 127 -9.33 9.59 -4.26
CA VAL A 127 -8.76 10.94 -4.44
C VAL A 127 -8.14 11.09 -5.82
N SER A 128 -7.98 12.34 -6.28
CA SER A 128 -7.22 12.61 -7.50
C SER A 128 -5.75 12.26 -7.29
N MET A 129 -5.14 11.61 -8.29
CA MET A 129 -3.70 11.33 -8.26
C MET A 129 -2.88 12.61 -8.11
N GLN A 130 -3.32 13.73 -8.68
CA GLN A 130 -2.63 15.01 -8.60
C GLN A 130 -2.44 15.52 -7.17
N THR A 131 -3.36 15.20 -6.26
CA THR A 131 -3.29 15.65 -4.86
C THR A 131 -2.34 14.81 -4.01
N VAL A 132 -1.95 13.64 -4.48
CA VAL A 132 -1.15 12.67 -3.70
C VAL A 132 0.10 12.19 -4.43
N GLU A 133 0.34 12.63 -5.67
CA GLU A 133 1.44 12.11 -6.49
C GLU A 133 2.82 12.34 -5.88
N THR A 134 2.98 13.39 -5.06
CA THR A 134 4.24 13.73 -4.39
C THR A 134 4.69 12.69 -3.38
N HIS A 135 3.80 11.82 -2.90
CA HIS A 135 4.15 10.72 -2.00
C HIS A 135 4.80 9.54 -2.74
N PHE A 136 4.63 9.47 -4.06
CA PHE A 136 5.17 8.39 -4.89
C PHE A 136 6.56 8.74 -5.45
N THR A 137 7.35 7.71 -5.74
CA THR A 137 8.67 7.92 -6.37
C THR A 137 8.53 8.56 -7.76
N ALA A 138 9.60 9.23 -8.22
CA ALA A 138 9.61 9.79 -9.59
C ALA A 138 9.41 8.71 -10.68
N GLY A 139 9.79 7.45 -10.40
CA GLY A 139 9.54 6.30 -11.27
C GLY A 139 8.06 5.97 -11.36
N ASP A 140 7.38 5.88 -10.22
CA ASP A 140 5.93 5.62 -10.15
C ASP A 140 5.13 6.73 -10.81
N GLN A 141 5.45 8.00 -10.53
CA GLN A 141 4.81 9.16 -11.15
C GLN A 141 4.90 9.12 -12.68
N ARG A 142 6.08 8.77 -13.25
CA ARG A 142 6.23 8.58 -14.71
C ARG A 142 5.35 7.45 -15.22
N GLY A 143 5.28 6.35 -14.47
CA GLY A 143 4.39 5.22 -14.77
C GLY A 143 2.93 5.66 -14.77
N PHE A 144 2.49 6.38 -13.74
CA PHE A 144 1.11 6.87 -13.63
C PHE A 144 0.73 7.78 -14.79
N ARG A 145 1.59 8.72 -15.18
CA ARG A 145 1.36 9.58 -16.36
C ARG A 145 1.30 8.76 -17.65
N ARG A 146 2.22 7.79 -17.83
CA ARG A 146 2.25 6.93 -19.02
C ARG A 146 0.96 6.14 -19.18
N PHE A 147 0.44 5.59 -18.08
CA PHE A 147 -0.76 4.72 -18.08
C PHE A 147 -2.06 5.44 -17.73
N ALA A 148 -2.05 6.78 -17.68
CA ALA A 148 -3.20 7.61 -17.32
C ALA A 148 -3.87 7.15 -16.01
N VAL A 149 -3.07 6.99 -14.97
CA VAL A 149 -3.56 6.73 -13.62
C VAL A 149 -3.90 8.07 -12.99
N ASP A 150 -5.19 8.37 -12.90
CA ASP A 150 -5.75 9.65 -12.46
C ASP A 150 -6.34 9.61 -11.06
N GLN A 151 -6.42 8.42 -10.47
CA GLN A 151 -7.03 8.19 -9.15
C GLN A 151 -6.11 7.37 -8.25
N ALA A 152 -6.20 7.63 -6.95
CA ALA A 152 -5.63 6.82 -5.88
C ALA A 152 -6.69 6.51 -4.82
N LEU A 153 -6.50 5.41 -4.08
CA LEU A 153 -7.23 5.15 -2.85
C LEU A 153 -6.41 5.70 -1.70
N ARG A 154 -6.99 6.59 -0.90
CA ARG A 154 -6.47 7.05 0.37
C ARG A 154 -7.18 6.32 1.49
N VAL A 155 -6.45 5.91 2.53
CA VAL A 155 -6.97 5.31 3.76
C VAL A 155 -6.23 5.89 4.96
N ARG A 156 -6.87 5.97 6.12
CA ARG A 156 -6.28 6.44 7.37
C ARG A 156 -5.91 5.26 8.25
N ARG A 157 -4.84 5.37 9.03
CA ARG A 157 -4.53 4.39 10.08
C ARG A 157 -5.50 4.58 11.24
N VAL A 158 -5.99 3.46 11.74
CA VAL A 158 -6.71 3.45 13.01
C VAL A 158 -5.66 3.41 14.11
N GLU A 159 -5.52 4.51 14.86
CA GLU A 159 -4.68 4.51 16.06
C GLU A 159 -5.28 3.53 17.07
N PRO A 160 -4.50 2.65 17.69
CA PRO A 160 -4.99 1.83 18.78
C PRO A 160 -5.46 2.76 19.91
N GLU A 161 -6.73 2.64 20.28
CA GLU A 161 -7.29 3.35 21.44
C GLU A 161 -6.40 3.07 22.66
N GLY A 162 -5.60 4.06 23.09
CA GLY A 162 -4.70 3.94 24.24
C GLY A 162 -3.27 4.45 24.06
N ALA A 163 -2.82 4.81 22.85
CA ALA A 163 -1.48 5.35 22.66
C ALA A 163 -1.35 6.83 23.11
N GLY A 164 -2.47 7.56 23.21
CA GLY A 164 -2.48 8.96 23.64
C GLY A 164 -2.57 9.20 25.16
N ALA A 165 -2.86 8.16 25.95
CA ALA A 165 -3.11 8.33 27.39
C ALA A 165 -1.86 8.17 28.29
N ARG A 166 -0.72 7.78 27.75
CA ARG A 166 0.50 7.53 28.57
C ARG A 166 1.52 8.66 28.60
N VAL A 167 1.33 9.73 27.87
CA VAL A 167 2.33 10.84 27.85
C VAL A 167 1.98 11.99 28.79
N THR A 168 0.73 12.08 29.29
CA THR A 168 0.32 13.19 30.18
C THR A 168 0.43 12.88 31.66
N ASP A 169 0.64 11.62 32.07
CA ASP A 169 0.67 11.26 33.50
C ASP A 169 2.10 11.20 34.10
N ALA A 170 3.13 11.18 33.25
CA ALA A 170 4.54 11.19 33.70
C ALA A 170 5.08 12.61 33.99
N ALA A 171 4.35 13.66 33.64
CA ALA A 171 4.79 15.05 33.84
C ALA A 171 4.13 15.75 35.06
N ARG A 172 3.33 15.04 35.86
CA ARG A 172 2.60 15.62 36.99
C ARG A 172 3.00 15.07 38.38
N GLY A 173 4.03 14.24 38.45
CA GLY A 173 4.44 13.53 39.67
C GLY A 173 5.78 13.91 40.27
N GLU A 174 6.34 15.09 39.98
CA GLU A 174 7.53 15.57 40.71
C GLU A 174 7.29 16.99 41.25
N GLY A 175 6.84 17.04 42.46
CA GLY A 175 6.80 18.27 43.24
C GLY A 175 6.06 18.08 44.53
N ALA A 176 6.71 17.59 45.56
CA ALA A 176 6.65 18.13 46.90
C ALA A 176 7.27 17.21 47.98
N VAL A 177 8.28 17.80 48.58
CA VAL A 177 8.57 17.80 50.01
C VAL A 177 9.51 16.73 50.58
N GLY A 178 10.67 17.17 50.87
CA GLY A 178 11.73 16.86 51.77
C GLY A 178 11.34 16.70 53.26
N PRO A 179 12.28 16.88 54.20
CA PRO A 179 12.95 15.73 54.84
C PRO A 179 12.56 15.64 56.33
N SER A 180 12.75 14.44 56.94
CA SER A 180 12.96 14.30 58.38
C SER A 180 13.48 12.88 58.63
N VAL A 181 14.73 12.78 58.90
CA VAL A 181 15.44 12.69 60.20
C VAL A 181 15.03 11.48 61.09
N GLU A 182 16.10 10.80 61.44
CA GLU A 182 16.33 10.08 62.69
C GLU A 182 16.04 8.57 62.68
N ALA A 183 17.08 7.85 62.57
CA ALA A 183 17.94 7.30 63.65
C ALA A 183 17.49 5.94 64.17
N THR A 184 18.46 5.15 64.24
CA THR A 184 18.77 4.25 65.32
C THR A 184 18.60 2.75 65.07
N ARG A 185 19.75 2.17 64.81
CA ARG A 185 20.37 1.07 65.62
C ARG A 185 19.80 -0.35 65.50
N SER A 186 20.68 -1.11 65.18
CA SER A 186 21.23 -2.28 65.91
C SER A 186 20.86 -3.68 65.43
N MET A 187 21.95 -4.29 65.10
CA MET A 187 22.35 -5.65 65.59
C MET A 187 21.50 -6.81 65.10
N GLU A 188 22.10 -7.66 64.57
CA GLU A 188 23.00 -8.78 64.89
C GLU A 188 22.46 -10.05 64.27
N ALA A 189 23.22 -10.59 63.46
CA ALA A 189 23.92 -11.87 63.67
C ALA A 189 23.10 -13.14 63.40
N GLN A 190 23.75 -13.93 62.64
CA GLN A 190 23.96 -15.39 62.78
C GLN A 190 23.08 -16.34 61.99
N HIS A 191 23.85 -17.10 61.26
CA HIS A 191 23.84 -18.59 61.11
C HIS A 191 22.76 -19.12 60.12
N VAL A 192 23.06 -19.83 59.18
CA VAL A 192 23.94 -21.02 58.93
C VAL A 192 24.07 -21.11 57.41
#